data_bdeae14082bc67e4d18e19dfb57be355
#
_entry.id   bdeae14082bc67e4d18e19dfb57be355
#
_cell.length_a   1.000
_cell.length_b   1.000
_cell.length_c   1.000
_cell.angle_alpha   90.00
_cell.angle_beta   90.00
_cell.angle_gamma   90.00
#
_symmetry.space_group_name_H-M   'P 1'
#
loop_
_entity.id
_entity.type
_entity.pdbx_description
1 polymer ?
#
loop_
_entity_poly.entity_id
_entity_poly.type
_entity_poly.pdbx_seq_one_letter_code
_entity_poly.pdbx_strand_id
1 'polypeptide(L)'
;IVLCEDSWDENARLSPMEILSEKNIDILFNLSASPFTLEKNDKRHRLFSASVSRLGCPMLYINRRGLENNGKDCYTYDGMTAAYDPKGTLLAEAVPYQAERSCFSFDIAAKKLTAEKEMKPFRGDMLLPALRYGLKEFLSAIHAGRVVIGISGGIDSAVNAALYRSVLPAENLLLVNTPTRFNSETTKNLARRLAENLEAPFVELPIDSFINETVSQIDDLQIPFPSDMKTLHLTGFMKENIQARDRSTRILATLSSAFGGIFTCNANKTELTVGYGTLYGDLSGALAATADLWKHQIYALGRTLNRYFDKNMIPDEIF
;
A
#
# COMPACT_ATOMS: atom_id res chain seq x y z
N ILE A 1 -8.79 -31.48 5.63
CA ILE A 1 -8.34 -30.22 5.02
C ILE A 1 -9.48 -29.23 5.12
N VAL A 2 -9.17 -27.99 5.45
CA VAL A 2 -10.08 -26.83 5.40
C VAL A 2 -9.49 -25.76 4.50
N LEU A 3 -10.34 -24.86 4.00
CA LEU A 3 -9.93 -23.81 3.08
C LEU A 3 -10.15 -22.44 3.72
N CYS A 4 -9.09 -21.68 3.83
CA CYS A 4 -9.03 -20.25 4.18
C CYS A 4 -10.08 -19.83 5.23
N GLU A 5 -11.24 -19.38 4.77
CA GLU A 5 -12.35 -18.83 5.58
C GLU A 5 -12.92 -19.83 6.59
N ASP A 6 -12.88 -21.14 6.30
CA ASP A 6 -13.42 -22.19 7.19
C ASP A 6 -12.85 -22.14 8.63
N SER A 7 -11.65 -21.57 8.81
CA SER A 7 -11.01 -21.45 10.12
C SER A 7 -11.24 -20.08 10.80
N TRP A 8 -12.05 -19.20 10.20
CA TRP A 8 -12.39 -17.86 10.71
C TRP A 8 -13.84 -17.80 11.22
N ASP A 9 -14.28 -18.85 11.86
CA ASP A 9 -15.69 -19.15 12.14
C ASP A 9 -16.25 -18.59 13.47
N GLU A 10 -15.54 -17.65 14.12
CA GLU A 10 -15.91 -17.07 15.44
C GLU A 10 -17.39 -16.67 15.55
N ASN A 11 -18.00 -16.20 14.45
CA ASN A 11 -19.39 -15.75 14.42
C ASN A 11 -20.18 -16.42 13.28
N ALA A 12 -19.71 -17.55 12.77
CA ALA A 12 -20.35 -18.24 11.68
C ALA A 12 -21.64 -18.95 12.19
N ARG A 13 -22.70 -18.88 11.42
CA ARG A 13 -23.94 -19.64 11.70
C ARG A 13 -23.70 -21.17 11.66
N LEU A 14 -22.77 -21.59 10.84
CA LEU A 14 -22.25 -22.96 10.75
C LEU A 14 -20.73 -22.89 10.96
N SER A 15 -20.23 -23.56 11.97
CA SER A 15 -18.80 -23.60 12.28
C SER A 15 -18.16 -24.88 11.72
N PRO A 16 -17.37 -24.80 10.65
CA PRO A 16 -16.64 -25.97 10.14
C PRO A 16 -15.69 -26.57 11.20
N MET A 17 -15.09 -25.74 12.02
CA MET A 17 -14.18 -26.20 13.08
C MET A 17 -14.91 -26.94 14.20
N GLU A 18 -16.16 -26.57 14.48
CA GLU A 18 -17.01 -27.25 15.46
C GLU A 18 -17.44 -28.64 14.95
N ILE A 19 -17.87 -28.71 13.69
CA ILE A 19 -18.19 -29.98 13.02
C ILE A 19 -16.99 -30.94 13.01
N LEU A 20 -15.79 -30.41 12.75
CA LEU A 20 -14.57 -31.20 12.77
C LEU A 20 -14.17 -31.66 14.17
N SER A 21 -14.54 -30.92 15.23
CA SER A 21 -14.25 -31.34 16.61
C SER A 21 -14.97 -32.63 17.03
N GLU A 22 -16.08 -32.96 16.37
CA GLU A 22 -16.81 -34.22 16.55
C GLU A 22 -16.17 -35.41 15.82
N LYS A 23 -15.14 -35.14 14.98
CA LYS A 23 -14.44 -36.15 14.22
C LYS A 23 -13.09 -36.47 14.87
N ASN A 24 -12.69 -37.73 14.84
CA ASN A 24 -11.36 -38.10 15.30
C ASN A 24 -10.35 -37.86 14.16
N ILE A 25 -9.82 -36.64 14.09
CA ILE A 25 -8.82 -36.25 13.09
C ILE A 25 -7.42 -36.30 13.68
N ASP A 26 -6.43 -36.67 12.88
CA ASP A 26 -5.05 -36.81 13.31
C ASP A 26 -4.27 -35.50 13.13
N ILE A 27 -4.50 -34.79 12.03
CA ILE A 27 -3.86 -33.54 11.69
C ILE A 27 -4.78 -32.68 10.83
N LEU A 28 -4.76 -31.38 11.03
CA LEU A 28 -5.52 -30.40 10.24
C LEU A 28 -4.59 -29.62 9.30
N PHE A 29 -4.95 -29.53 8.04
CA PHE A 29 -4.34 -28.63 7.07
C PHE A 29 -5.32 -27.52 6.72
N ASN A 30 -4.90 -26.26 6.89
CA ASN A 30 -5.62 -25.12 6.35
C ASN A 30 -4.85 -24.54 5.17
N LEU A 31 -5.43 -24.62 3.98
CA LEU A 31 -4.86 -24.06 2.75
C LEU A 31 -5.49 -22.69 2.49
N SER A 32 -4.69 -21.64 2.51
CA SER A 32 -5.17 -20.26 2.52
C SER A 32 -4.57 -19.39 1.42
N ALA A 33 -5.39 -18.46 0.94
CA ALA A 33 -5.00 -17.24 0.27
C ALA A 33 -5.56 -16.05 1.09
N SER A 34 -5.01 -15.87 2.28
CA SER A 34 -5.47 -14.85 3.23
C SER A 34 -4.65 -13.56 3.04
N PRO A 35 -5.27 -12.46 2.53
CA PRO A 35 -4.55 -11.22 2.28
C PRO A 35 -4.10 -10.58 3.58
N PHE A 36 -3.00 -9.84 3.49
CA PHE A 36 -2.48 -9.07 4.62
C PHE A 36 -3.42 -7.93 5.00
N THR A 37 -3.65 -7.76 6.28
CA THR A 37 -4.13 -6.53 6.90
C THR A 37 -3.41 -6.33 8.23
N LEU A 38 -3.37 -5.09 8.72
CA LEU A 38 -2.77 -4.79 10.03
C LEU A 38 -3.45 -5.63 11.14
N GLU A 39 -2.64 -6.10 12.09
CA GLU A 39 -3.07 -6.89 13.26
C GLU A 39 -3.71 -8.27 12.95
N LYS A 40 -3.87 -8.61 11.66
CA LYS A 40 -4.52 -9.85 11.26
C LYS A 40 -3.76 -11.09 11.73
N ASN A 41 -2.42 -11.02 11.79
CA ASN A 41 -1.63 -12.17 12.22
C ASN A 41 -1.85 -12.52 13.69
N ASP A 42 -1.95 -11.52 14.56
CA ASP A 42 -2.27 -11.75 16.00
C ASP A 42 -3.67 -12.34 16.15
N LYS A 43 -4.65 -11.85 15.37
CA LYS A 43 -5.98 -12.44 15.35
C LYS A 43 -5.93 -13.89 14.84
N ARG A 44 -5.17 -14.18 13.80
CA ARG A 44 -4.96 -15.52 13.24
C ARG A 44 -4.43 -16.48 14.30
N HIS A 45 -3.37 -16.11 15.00
CA HIS A 45 -2.80 -16.93 16.06
C HIS A 45 -3.81 -17.23 17.17
N ARG A 46 -4.54 -16.20 17.65
CA ARG A 46 -5.55 -16.37 18.71
C ARG A 46 -6.63 -17.37 18.28
N LEU A 47 -7.19 -17.21 17.07
CA LEU A 47 -8.26 -18.06 16.57
C LEU A 47 -7.80 -19.49 16.34
N PHE A 48 -6.67 -19.66 15.65
CA PHE A 48 -6.16 -20.98 15.31
C PHE A 48 -5.70 -21.75 16.54
N SER A 49 -5.03 -21.10 17.49
CA SER A 49 -4.68 -21.72 18.77
C SER A 49 -5.91 -22.24 19.53
N ALA A 50 -6.98 -21.44 19.60
CA ALA A 50 -8.22 -21.86 20.26
C ALA A 50 -8.90 -23.03 19.53
N SER A 51 -8.98 -22.99 18.22
CA SER A 51 -9.59 -24.05 17.40
C SER A 51 -8.81 -25.36 17.49
N VAL A 52 -7.49 -25.30 17.36
CA VAL A 52 -6.59 -26.47 17.44
C VAL A 52 -6.67 -27.12 18.83
N SER A 53 -6.66 -26.31 19.88
CA SER A 53 -6.81 -26.82 21.26
C SER A 53 -8.14 -27.57 21.48
N ARG A 54 -9.23 -27.09 20.87
CA ARG A 54 -10.54 -27.76 20.90
C ARG A 54 -10.56 -29.07 20.10
N LEU A 55 -9.90 -29.08 18.92
CA LEU A 55 -9.78 -30.26 18.05
C LEU A 55 -8.87 -31.35 18.64
N GLY A 56 -7.91 -30.99 19.49
CA GLY A 56 -6.94 -31.91 20.08
C GLY A 56 -6.00 -32.57 19.03
N CYS A 57 -5.78 -31.92 17.91
CA CYS A 57 -4.85 -32.38 16.87
C CYS A 57 -3.99 -31.22 16.36
N PRO A 58 -2.77 -31.47 15.86
CA PRO A 58 -1.93 -30.39 15.34
C PRO A 58 -2.49 -29.82 14.03
N MET A 59 -2.09 -28.56 13.74
CA MET A 59 -2.51 -27.87 12.51
C MET A 59 -1.30 -27.32 11.76
N LEU A 60 -1.33 -27.47 10.45
CA LEU A 60 -0.50 -26.75 9.51
C LEU A 60 -1.35 -25.72 8.75
N TYR A 61 -1.10 -24.45 9.02
CA TYR A 61 -1.64 -23.34 8.27
C TYR A 61 -0.68 -23.00 7.14
N ILE A 62 -1.14 -23.09 5.91
CA ILE A 62 -0.32 -22.86 4.71
C ILE A 62 -0.93 -21.71 3.94
N ASN A 63 -0.28 -20.56 3.98
CA ASN A 63 -0.77 -19.35 3.33
C ASN A 63 0.01 -19.02 2.06
N ARG A 64 -0.71 -18.52 1.07
CA ARG A 64 -0.14 -17.96 -0.15
C ARG A 64 0.78 -16.77 0.17
N ARG A 65 1.87 -16.64 -0.58
CA ARG A 65 2.68 -15.42 -0.69
C ARG A 65 2.47 -14.82 -2.09
N GLY A 66 2.44 -13.50 -2.19
CA GLY A 66 2.36 -12.84 -3.50
C GLY A 66 1.59 -11.54 -3.49
N LEU A 67 1.39 -11.04 -4.69
CA LEU A 67 0.50 -9.93 -5.00
C LEU A 67 -0.63 -10.45 -5.89
N GLU A 68 -1.82 -9.91 -5.72
CA GLU A 68 -2.92 -10.05 -6.65
C GLU A 68 -3.49 -8.68 -6.98
N ASN A 69 -3.60 -8.39 -8.27
CA ASN A 69 -4.18 -7.15 -8.79
C ASN A 69 -5.46 -7.49 -9.56
N ASN A 70 -6.59 -7.00 -9.07
CA ASN A 70 -7.90 -7.20 -9.70
C ASN A 70 -8.29 -6.03 -10.63
N GLY A 71 -7.36 -5.12 -10.91
CA GLY A 71 -7.58 -3.91 -11.74
C GLY A 71 -8.07 -2.70 -10.96
N LYS A 72 -8.44 -2.86 -9.68
CA LYS A 72 -8.83 -1.77 -8.76
C LYS A 72 -7.96 -1.78 -7.52
N ASP A 73 -7.81 -2.95 -6.91
CA ASP A 73 -7.08 -3.14 -5.66
C ASP A 73 -5.93 -4.12 -5.86
N CYS A 74 -4.84 -3.85 -5.15
CA CYS A 74 -3.70 -4.73 -5.05
C CYS A 74 -3.67 -5.36 -3.65
N TYR A 75 -3.84 -6.68 -3.58
CA TYR A 75 -3.79 -7.43 -2.32
C TYR A 75 -2.42 -8.09 -2.18
N THR A 76 -1.75 -7.83 -1.06
CA THR A 76 -0.54 -8.58 -0.68
C THR A 76 -0.90 -9.76 0.21
N TYR A 77 -0.22 -10.88 0.00
CA TYR A 77 -0.30 -12.07 0.83
C TYR A 77 1.02 -12.26 1.55
N ASP A 78 0.94 -12.31 2.87
CA ASP A 78 2.11 -12.30 3.75
C ASP A 78 2.87 -13.64 3.78
N GLY A 79 2.24 -14.73 3.33
CA GLY A 79 2.76 -16.08 3.53
C GLY A 79 2.53 -16.52 4.97
N MET A 80 3.45 -16.24 5.87
CA MET A 80 3.39 -16.54 7.31
C MET A 80 2.74 -17.89 7.62
N THR A 81 3.12 -18.92 6.85
CA THR A 81 2.74 -20.31 7.10
C THR A 81 3.13 -20.68 8.53
N ALA A 82 2.24 -21.35 9.27
CA ALA A 82 2.44 -21.62 10.69
C ALA A 82 2.05 -23.05 11.07
N ALA A 83 2.70 -23.59 12.09
CA ALA A 83 2.41 -24.89 12.67
C ALA A 83 2.03 -24.75 14.13
N TYR A 84 1.00 -25.47 14.55
CA TYR A 84 0.50 -25.49 15.92
C TYR A 84 0.47 -26.93 16.45
N ASP A 85 0.82 -27.09 17.73
CA ASP A 85 0.66 -28.36 18.44
C ASP A 85 -0.81 -28.62 18.84
N PRO A 86 -1.19 -29.82 19.30
CA PRO A 86 -2.57 -30.10 19.72
C PRO A 86 -3.10 -29.26 20.88
N LYS A 87 -2.24 -28.53 21.59
CA LYS A 87 -2.62 -27.61 22.66
C LYS A 87 -2.82 -26.18 22.17
N GLY A 88 -2.63 -25.94 20.86
CA GLY A 88 -2.69 -24.62 20.24
C GLY A 88 -1.41 -23.80 20.39
N THR A 89 -0.30 -24.42 20.84
CA THR A 89 0.99 -23.71 20.93
C THR A 89 1.58 -23.54 19.54
N LEU A 90 2.02 -22.32 19.20
CA LEU A 90 2.73 -22.05 17.96
C LEU A 90 4.11 -22.72 17.98
N LEU A 91 4.34 -23.70 17.11
CA LEU A 91 5.60 -24.43 16.98
C LEU A 91 6.57 -23.76 16.02
N ALA A 92 6.04 -23.19 14.93
CA ALA A 92 6.84 -22.60 13.87
C ALA A 92 6.02 -21.58 13.09
N GLU A 93 6.68 -20.55 12.59
CA GLU A 93 6.10 -19.55 11.70
C GLU A 93 7.10 -19.11 10.64
N ALA A 94 6.68 -19.06 9.38
CA ALA A 94 7.51 -18.60 8.29
C ALA A 94 7.71 -17.07 8.34
N VAL A 95 8.87 -16.61 7.84
CA VAL A 95 9.16 -15.18 7.74
C VAL A 95 8.24 -14.53 6.71
N PRO A 96 7.60 -13.40 7.02
CA PRO A 96 6.68 -12.74 6.11
C PRO A 96 7.35 -12.36 4.79
N TYR A 97 6.60 -12.50 3.71
CA TYR A 97 7.01 -12.15 2.34
C TYR A 97 8.23 -12.90 1.78
N GLN A 98 8.70 -13.94 2.45
CA GLN A 98 9.78 -14.80 1.97
C GLN A 98 9.24 -16.16 1.50
N ALA A 99 9.87 -16.70 0.45
CA ALA A 99 9.63 -18.08 0.05
C ALA A 99 10.44 -18.99 0.99
N GLU A 100 9.76 -19.88 1.68
CA GLU A 100 10.41 -20.81 2.60
C GLU A 100 9.89 -22.22 2.39
N ARG A 101 10.77 -23.21 2.55
CA ARG A 101 10.42 -24.62 2.64
C ARG A 101 10.68 -25.07 4.06
N SER A 102 9.65 -25.60 4.70
CA SER A 102 9.72 -26.15 6.05
C SER A 102 9.33 -27.62 6.02
N CYS A 103 10.08 -28.44 6.75
CA CYS A 103 9.82 -29.87 6.89
C CYS A 103 9.41 -30.15 8.32
N PHE A 104 8.41 -31.03 8.46
CA PHE A 104 7.89 -31.48 9.75
C PHE A 104 7.77 -32.99 9.75
N SER A 105 8.15 -33.64 10.85
CA SER A 105 7.82 -35.01 11.11
C SER A 105 6.51 -35.10 11.93
N PHE A 106 5.66 -36.05 11.62
CA PHE A 106 4.38 -36.27 12.31
C PHE A 106 4.29 -37.69 12.84
N ASP A 107 4.21 -37.85 14.15
CA ASP A 107 3.89 -39.11 14.83
C ASP A 107 2.37 -39.22 14.97
N ILE A 108 1.78 -40.15 14.20
CA ILE A 108 0.33 -40.36 14.14
C ILE A 108 -0.21 -40.84 15.50
N ALA A 109 0.49 -41.77 16.14
CA ALA A 109 0.03 -42.36 17.39
C ALA A 109 0.02 -41.34 18.55
N ALA A 110 1.05 -40.52 18.61
CA ALA A 110 1.19 -39.48 19.61
C ALA A 110 0.49 -38.15 19.23
N LYS A 111 -0.03 -38.04 17.99
CA LYS A 111 -0.52 -36.78 17.38
C LYS A 111 0.51 -35.63 17.53
N LYS A 112 1.79 -35.95 17.41
CA LYS A 112 2.89 -35.01 17.65
C LYS A 112 3.50 -34.51 16.36
N LEU A 113 3.44 -33.21 16.15
CA LEU A 113 4.14 -32.52 15.06
C LEU A 113 5.47 -31.96 15.57
N THR A 114 6.54 -32.18 14.85
CA THR A 114 7.89 -31.69 15.20
C THR A 114 8.50 -31.00 13.99
N ALA A 115 8.90 -29.75 14.14
CA ALA A 115 9.64 -29.01 13.13
C ALA A 115 11.08 -29.51 13.05
N GLU A 116 11.61 -29.74 11.86
CA GLU A 116 13.02 -30.15 11.66
C GLU A 116 13.99 -28.99 11.95
N LYS A 117 13.52 -27.75 11.79
CA LYS A 117 14.28 -26.53 12.04
C LYS A 117 13.49 -25.60 12.97
N GLU A 118 14.18 -25.00 13.94
CA GLU A 118 13.56 -23.97 14.76
C GLU A 118 13.16 -22.76 13.90
N MET A 119 11.91 -22.36 13.98
CA MET A 119 11.35 -21.21 13.29
C MET A 119 10.69 -20.31 14.34
N LYS A 120 11.32 -19.16 14.61
CA LYS A 120 10.81 -18.23 15.62
C LYS A 120 9.70 -17.37 15.04
N PRO A 121 8.63 -17.11 15.79
CA PRO A 121 7.58 -16.18 15.38
C PRO A 121 8.16 -14.81 15.03
N PHE A 122 7.69 -14.25 13.94
CA PHE A 122 8.06 -12.88 13.55
C PHE A 122 7.51 -11.89 14.60
N ARG A 123 8.38 -11.01 15.05
CA ARG A 123 8.06 -9.93 15.99
C ARG A 123 8.56 -8.61 15.41
N GLY A 124 7.67 -7.83 14.80
CA GLY A 124 8.07 -6.55 14.20
C GLY A 124 6.90 -5.83 13.55
N ASP A 125 7.16 -4.60 13.16
CA ASP A 125 6.23 -3.81 12.37
C ASP A 125 6.07 -4.44 10.97
N MET A 126 4.85 -4.74 10.60
CA MET A 126 4.51 -5.38 9.34
C MET A 126 4.16 -4.37 8.23
N LEU A 127 3.89 -3.11 8.57
CA LEU A 127 3.39 -2.13 7.61
C LEU A 127 4.41 -1.83 6.52
N LEU A 128 5.62 -1.43 6.90
CA LEU A 128 6.66 -1.11 5.91
C LEU A 128 7.07 -2.34 5.06
N PRO A 129 7.30 -3.53 5.62
CA PRO A 129 7.54 -4.74 4.83
C PRO A 129 6.42 -5.05 3.84
N ALA A 130 5.15 -4.92 4.24
CA ALA A 130 3.98 -5.16 3.38
C ALA A 130 3.94 -4.19 2.20
N LEU A 131 4.08 -2.90 2.47
CA LEU A 131 4.07 -1.86 1.43
C LEU A 131 5.24 -2.01 0.46
N ARG A 132 6.45 -2.25 0.98
CA ARG A 132 7.63 -2.46 0.14
C ARG A 132 7.49 -3.70 -0.74
N TYR A 133 7.00 -4.81 -0.17
CA TYR A 133 6.76 -6.03 -0.92
C TYR A 133 5.71 -5.80 -2.02
N GLY A 134 4.54 -5.26 -1.66
CA GLY A 134 3.46 -4.97 -2.60
C GLY A 134 3.89 -4.05 -3.74
N LEU A 135 4.62 -2.98 -3.40
CA LEU A 135 5.13 -2.03 -4.38
C LEU A 135 6.14 -2.70 -5.35
N LYS A 136 7.08 -3.48 -4.82
CA LYS A 136 8.07 -4.20 -5.63
C LYS A 136 7.42 -5.19 -6.59
N GLU A 137 6.49 -6.01 -6.09
CA GLU A 137 5.78 -6.98 -6.91
C GLU A 137 4.88 -6.31 -7.97
N PHE A 138 4.21 -5.20 -7.61
CA PHE A 138 3.41 -4.42 -8.56
C PHE A 138 4.27 -3.87 -9.70
N LEU A 139 5.36 -3.18 -9.38
CA LEU A 139 6.27 -2.62 -10.38
C LEU A 139 6.86 -3.71 -11.28
N SER A 140 7.22 -4.86 -10.72
CA SER A 140 7.70 -6.01 -11.47
C SER A 140 6.64 -6.57 -12.42
N ALA A 141 5.39 -6.71 -11.95
CA ALA A 141 4.29 -7.27 -12.74
C ALA A 141 3.92 -6.40 -13.96
N ILE A 142 4.06 -5.09 -13.86
CA ILE A 142 3.80 -4.16 -14.98
C ILE A 142 5.07 -3.75 -15.73
N HIS A 143 6.21 -4.35 -15.41
CA HIS A 143 7.53 -4.04 -15.99
C HIS A 143 7.93 -2.56 -15.90
N ALA A 144 7.53 -1.86 -14.82
CA ALA A 144 7.85 -0.47 -14.60
C ALA A 144 9.13 -0.35 -13.74
N GLY A 145 10.24 0.01 -14.38
CA GLY A 145 11.52 0.22 -13.70
C GLY A 145 11.75 1.68 -13.26
N ARG A 146 10.92 2.63 -13.69
CA ARG A 146 11.06 4.07 -13.43
C ARG A 146 9.74 4.69 -12.98
N VAL A 147 9.82 5.65 -12.07
CA VAL A 147 8.62 6.30 -11.49
C VAL A 147 8.81 7.80 -11.40
N VAL A 148 7.79 8.54 -11.79
CA VAL A 148 7.67 9.99 -11.60
C VAL A 148 6.73 10.27 -10.43
N ILE A 149 7.16 11.09 -9.49
CA ILE A 149 6.39 11.42 -8.29
C ILE A 149 6.25 12.93 -8.16
N GLY A 150 5.01 13.40 -8.12
CA GLY A 150 4.73 14.80 -7.78
C GLY A 150 5.01 15.05 -6.30
N ILE A 151 5.88 16.02 -5.98
CA ILE A 151 6.18 16.39 -4.59
C ILE A 151 5.79 17.84 -4.32
N SER A 152 4.97 18.03 -3.28
CA SER A 152 4.43 19.33 -2.90
C SER A 152 5.19 20.00 -1.75
N GLY A 153 6.09 19.28 -1.09
CA GLY A 153 6.67 19.66 0.19
C GLY A 153 5.81 19.26 1.40
N GLY A 154 4.69 18.54 1.19
CA GLY A 154 3.84 17.99 2.23
C GLY A 154 4.12 16.52 2.50
N ILE A 155 3.61 16.03 3.65
CA ILE A 155 3.92 14.69 4.20
C ILE A 155 3.54 13.53 3.26
N ASP A 156 2.38 13.58 2.59
CA ASP A 156 1.90 12.45 1.76
C ASP A 156 2.85 12.21 0.60
N SER A 157 3.20 13.26 -0.15
CA SER A 157 4.14 13.16 -1.25
C SER A 157 5.55 12.76 -0.78
N ALA A 158 5.98 13.24 0.39
CA ALA A 158 7.28 12.91 0.96
C ALA A 158 7.37 11.44 1.37
N VAL A 159 6.33 10.91 2.02
CA VAL A 159 6.25 9.50 2.43
C VAL A 159 6.21 8.59 1.19
N ASN A 160 5.41 8.93 0.17
CA ASN A 160 5.39 8.17 -1.08
C ASN A 160 6.78 8.18 -1.75
N ALA A 161 7.44 9.34 -1.87
CA ALA A 161 8.78 9.41 -2.47
C ALA A 161 9.80 8.54 -1.71
N ALA A 162 9.82 8.59 -0.38
CA ALA A 162 10.69 7.76 0.44
C ALA A 162 10.34 6.26 0.36
N LEU A 163 9.05 5.91 0.26
CA LEU A 163 8.59 4.54 0.08
C LEU A 163 9.07 3.97 -1.25
N TYR A 164 8.89 4.69 -2.37
CA TYR A 164 9.39 4.27 -3.66
C TYR A 164 10.92 4.18 -3.68
N ARG A 165 11.63 5.13 -3.04
CA ARG A 165 13.08 5.08 -2.88
C ARG A 165 13.56 3.85 -2.11
N SER A 166 12.75 3.31 -1.21
CA SER A 166 13.06 2.08 -0.46
C SER A 166 13.07 0.81 -1.32
N VAL A 167 12.55 0.85 -2.53
CA VAL A 167 12.45 -0.29 -3.45
C VAL A 167 13.09 -0.05 -4.82
N LEU A 168 13.35 1.21 -5.19
CA LEU A 168 13.99 1.59 -6.45
C LEU A 168 15.30 2.34 -6.21
N PRO A 169 16.29 2.21 -7.11
CA PRO A 169 17.46 3.08 -7.15
C PRO A 169 17.06 4.56 -7.32
N ALA A 170 17.88 5.47 -6.80
CA ALA A 170 17.59 6.90 -6.84
C ALA A 170 17.40 7.44 -8.26
N GLU A 171 18.24 7.01 -9.20
CA GLU A 171 18.21 7.41 -10.62
C GLU A 171 16.96 6.96 -11.36
N ASN A 172 16.20 6.04 -10.79
CA ASN A 172 14.93 5.55 -11.33
C ASN A 172 13.70 6.28 -10.78
N LEU A 173 13.91 7.27 -9.92
CA LEU A 173 12.87 8.18 -9.42
C LEU A 173 13.08 9.56 -10.01
N LEU A 174 12.04 10.14 -10.60
CA LEU A 174 12.02 11.56 -10.97
C LEU A 174 11.03 12.27 -10.06
N LEU A 175 11.53 13.15 -9.21
CA LEU A 175 10.72 13.96 -8.30
C LEU A 175 10.39 15.30 -8.96
N VAL A 176 9.11 15.65 -8.97
CA VAL A 176 8.60 16.81 -9.72
C VAL A 176 7.84 17.74 -8.80
N ASN A 177 8.32 18.96 -8.64
CA ASN A 177 7.54 20.05 -8.03
C ASN A 177 6.86 20.88 -9.12
N THR A 178 5.57 21.15 -8.96
CA THR A 178 4.78 21.96 -9.90
C THR A 178 4.17 23.15 -9.17
N PRO A 179 4.99 24.13 -8.79
CA PRO A 179 4.53 25.25 -8.00
C PRO A 179 3.64 26.18 -8.80
N THR A 180 2.76 26.87 -8.06
CA THR A 180 2.03 28.05 -8.50
C THR A 180 2.48 29.26 -7.66
N ARG A 181 2.04 30.46 -8.06
CA ARG A 181 2.26 31.69 -7.28
C ARG A 181 1.76 31.63 -5.83
N PHE A 182 0.89 30.68 -5.51
CA PHE A 182 0.34 30.50 -4.15
C PHE A 182 1.21 29.60 -3.26
N ASN A 183 2.20 28.90 -3.82
CA ASN A 183 3.07 28.05 -3.02
C ASN A 183 4.11 28.90 -2.29
N SER A 184 4.27 28.67 -0.98
CA SER A 184 5.29 29.35 -0.19
C SER A 184 6.71 28.90 -0.57
N GLU A 185 7.70 29.76 -0.36
CA GLU A 185 9.11 29.36 -0.52
C GLU A 185 9.50 28.22 0.42
N THR A 186 8.87 28.15 1.61
CA THR A 186 9.10 27.06 2.56
C THR A 186 8.75 25.69 1.95
N THR A 187 7.56 25.56 1.34
CA THR A 187 7.14 24.27 0.73
C THR A 187 8.00 23.88 -0.47
N LYS A 188 8.42 24.86 -1.29
CA LYS A 188 9.34 24.63 -2.41
C LYS A 188 10.71 24.14 -1.91
N ASN A 189 11.25 24.78 -0.87
CA ASN A 189 12.53 24.40 -0.28
C ASN A 189 12.46 23.01 0.37
N LEU A 190 11.35 22.66 1.03
CA LEU A 190 11.15 21.34 1.60
C LEU A 190 11.09 20.26 0.52
N ALA A 191 10.45 20.52 -0.63
CA ALA A 191 10.44 19.60 -1.77
C ALA A 191 11.86 19.37 -2.32
N ARG A 192 12.66 20.43 -2.47
CA ARG A 192 14.05 20.33 -2.93
C ARG A 192 14.93 19.57 -1.95
N ARG A 193 14.87 19.90 -0.65
CA ARG A 193 15.61 19.16 0.40
C ARG A 193 15.24 17.70 0.47
N LEU A 194 13.94 17.35 0.29
CA LEU A 194 13.52 15.97 0.22
C LEU A 194 14.20 15.25 -0.94
N ALA A 195 14.25 15.85 -2.13
CA ALA A 195 14.90 15.26 -3.28
C ALA A 195 16.40 15.07 -3.09
N GLU A 196 17.07 16.06 -2.50
CA GLU A 196 18.50 15.98 -2.12
C GLU A 196 18.75 14.85 -1.12
N ASN A 197 17.94 14.73 -0.08
CA ASN A 197 18.07 13.67 0.91
C ASN A 197 17.85 12.28 0.33
N LEU A 198 16.91 12.14 -0.62
CA LEU A 198 16.64 10.88 -1.34
C LEU A 198 17.65 10.61 -2.46
N GLU A 199 18.54 11.58 -2.75
CA GLU A 199 19.54 11.53 -3.83
C GLU A 199 18.89 11.30 -5.22
N ALA A 200 17.63 11.71 -5.37
CA ALA A 200 16.82 11.46 -6.56
C ALA A 200 16.83 12.68 -7.51
N PRO A 201 16.81 12.45 -8.84
CA PRO A 201 16.58 13.50 -9.82
C PRO A 201 15.37 14.37 -9.49
N PHE A 202 15.51 15.67 -9.62
CA PHE A 202 14.48 16.64 -9.26
C PHE A 202 14.32 17.71 -10.34
N VAL A 203 13.07 18.05 -10.66
CA VAL A 203 12.72 19.15 -11.54
C VAL A 203 11.62 20.00 -10.91
N GLU A 204 11.66 21.29 -11.21
CA GLU A 204 10.63 22.26 -10.83
C GLU A 204 10.01 22.85 -12.09
N LEU A 205 8.70 22.70 -12.25
CA LEU A 205 7.94 23.12 -13.42
C LEU A 205 6.74 23.96 -13.00
N PRO A 206 6.84 25.30 -13.00
CA PRO A 206 5.71 26.18 -12.72
C PRO A 206 4.56 26.00 -13.70
N ILE A 207 3.32 26.04 -13.19
CA ILE A 207 2.11 25.75 -14.01
C ILE A 207 1.18 26.94 -14.21
N ASP A 208 1.48 28.12 -13.67
CA ASP A 208 0.59 29.30 -13.71
C ASP A 208 0.17 29.73 -15.11
N SER A 209 1.08 29.67 -16.09
CA SER A 209 0.79 30.09 -17.46
C SER A 209 -0.31 29.25 -18.11
N PHE A 210 -0.25 27.94 -17.92
CA PHE A 210 -1.25 27.02 -18.48
C PHE A 210 -2.59 27.08 -17.77
N ILE A 211 -2.58 27.32 -16.46
CA ILE A 211 -3.80 27.54 -15.69
C ILE A 211 -4.49 28.84 -16.19
N ASN A 212 -3.74 29.93 -16.34
CA ASN A 212 -4.27 31.18 -16.82
C ASN A 212 -4.82 31.07 -18.23
N GLU A 213 -4.14 30.35 -19.13
CA GLU A 213 -4.61 30.06 -20.48
C GLU A 213 -5.92 29.29 -20.47
N THR A 214 -5.99 28.20 -19.69
CA THR A 214 -7.22 27.39 -19.56
C THR A 214 -8.39 28.22 -19.00
N VAL A 215 -8.13 29.05 -17.99
CA VAL A 215 -9.14 29.94 -17.40
C VAL A 215 -9.61 30.95 -18.45
N SER A 216 -8.70 31.56 -19.22
CA SER A 216 -9.06 32.57 -20.25
C SER A 216 -9.90 31.99 -21.38
N GLN A 217 -9.75 30.70 -21.67
CA GLN A 217 -10.53 30.02 -22.71
C GLN A 217 -11.93 29.61 -22.29
N ILE A 218 -12.14 29.35 -20.98
CA ILE A 218 -13.37 28.73 -20.48
C ILE A 218 -14.22 29.71 -19.65
N ASP A 219 -13.61 30.60 -18.87
CA ASP A 219 -14.33 31.60 -18.07
C ASP A 219 -14.98 32.60 -19.04
N ASP A 220 -16.25 32.87 -18.84
CA ASP A 220 -17.10 33.70 -19.70
C ASP A 220 -17.39 33.12 -21.12
N LEU A 221 -17.10 31.82 -21.35
CA LEU A 221 -17.44 31.16 -22.60
C LEU A 221 -18.94 31.12 -22.80
N GLN A 222 -19.39 31.61 -23.97
CA GLN A 222 -20.80 31.60 -24.36
C GLN A 222 -21.14 30.30 -25.12
N ILE A 223 -22.14 29.57 -24.65
CA ILE A 223 -22.61 28.34 -25.29
C ILE A 223 -24.01 28.57 -25.86
N PRO A 224 -24.21 28.36 -27.17
CA PRO A 224 -25.53 28.45 -27.77
C PRO A 224 -26.38 27.22 -27.41
N PHE A 225 -27.56 27.46 -26.84
CA PHE A 225 -28.63 26.47 -26.67
C PHE A 225 -29.75 26.78 -27.71
N PRO A 226 -30.61 25.81 -28.03
CA PRO A 226 -31.66 26.02 -29.05
C PRO A 226 -32.59 27.21 -28.78
N SER A 227 -32.77 27.63 -27.53
CA SER A 227 -33.64 28.72 -27.12
C SER A 227 -32.94 29.87 -26.39
N ASP A 228 -31.61 29.77 -26.13
CA ASP A 228 -30.95 30.73 -25.25
C ASP A 228 -29.42 30.67 -25.47
N MET A 229 -28.71 31.66 -24.89
CA MET A 229 -27.24 31.68 -24.75
C MET A 229 -26.88 31.57 -23.27
N LYS A 230 -26.05 30.63 -22.92
CA LYS A 230 -25.52 30.48 -21.55
C LYS A 230 -24.06 30.88 -21.46
N THR A 231 -23.72 31.68 -20.48
CA THR A 231 -22.33 32.02 -20.15
C THR A 231 -21.83 31.13 -19.04
N LEU A 232 -20.68 30.50 -19.24
CA LEU A 232 -20.02 29.70 -18.21
C LEU A 232 -19.18 30.61 -17.32
N HIS A 233 -19.22 30.34 -16.00
CA HIS A 233 -18.36 31.04 -15.04
C HIS A 233 -17.58 30.03 -14.20
N LEU A 234 -16.28 30.24 -14.07
CA LEU A 234 -15.40 29.39 -13.26
C LEU A 234 -15.32 29.92 -11.81
N THR A 235 -15.76 29.11 -10.86
CA THR A 235 -15.59 29.38 -9.43
C THR A 235 -14.14 29.16 -9.00
N GLY A 236 -13.74 29.65 -7.83
CA GLY A 236 -12.43 29.40 -7.24
C GLY A 236 -12.12 27.89 -7.13
N PHE A 237 -13.10 27.11 -6.68
CA PHE A 237 -12.98 25.64 -6.56
C PHE A 237 -12.73 24.96 -7.92
N MET A 238 -13.40 25.43 -9.01
CA MET A 238 -13.13 24.90 -10.34
C MET A 238 -11.72 25.22 -10.82
N LYS A 239 -11.19 26.41 -10.47
CA LYS A 239 -9.82 26.82 -10.78
C LYS A 239 -8.77 25.98 -10.03
N GLU A 240 -9.03 25.59 -8.77
CA GLU A 240 -8.21 24.60 -8.04
C GLU A 240 -8.20 23.24 -8.73
N ASN A 241 -9.36 22.75 -9.18
CA ASN A 241 -9.45 21.51 -9.94
C ASN A 241 -8.69 21.54 -11.28
N ILE A 242 -8.65 22.69 -11.96
CA ILE A 242 -7.80 22.89 -13.15
C ILE A 242 -6.33 22.67 -12.77
N GLN A 243 -5.85 23.24 -11.67
CA GLN A 243 -4.48 23.06 -11.21
C GLN A 243 -4.15 21.58 -10.94
N ALA A 244 -5.01 20.87 -10.25
CA ALA A 244 -4.79 19.46 -9.93
C ALA A 244 -4.72 18.58 -11.19
N ARG A 245 -5.60 18.83 -12.18
CA ARG A 245 -5.60 18.14 -13.46
C ARG A 245 -4.35 18.47 -14.29
N ASP A 246 -3.95 19.73 -14.34
CA ASP A 246 -2.76 20.16 -15.05
C ASP A 246 -1.49 19.48 -14.52
N ARG A 247 -1.34 19.40 -13.21
CA ARG A 247 -0.23 18.69 -12.56
C ARG A 247 -0.17 17.22 -13.02
N SER A 248 -1.29 16.52 -12.95
CA SER A 248 -1.31 15.07 -13.19
C SER A 248 -1.33 14.75 -14.69
N THR A 249 -2.35 15.20 -15.41
CA THR A 249 -2.58 14.74 -16.80
C THR A 249 -1.62 15.39 -17.81
N ARG A 250 -1.23 16.64 -17.61
CA ARG A 250 -0.26 17.30 -18.50
C ARG A 250 1.18 17.03 -18.07
N ILE A 251 1.54 17.32 -16.81
CA ILE A 251 2.94 17.25 -16.40
C ILE A 251 3.35 15.82 -16.06
N LEU A 252 2.76 15.19 -15.02
CA LEU A 252 3.24 13.91 -14.52
C LEU A 252 3.08 12.79 -15.55
N ALA A 253 1.95 12.73 -16.26
CA ALA A 253 1.72 11.74 -17.30
C ALA A 253 2.68 11.89 -18.49
N THR A 254 2.94 13.13 -18.95
CA THR A 254 3.88 13.36 -20.04
C THR A 254 5.32 13.05 -19.62
N LEU A 255 5.73 13.50 -18.43
CA LEU A 255 7.07 13.22 -17.92
C LEU A 255 7.29 11.72 -17.67
N SER A 256 6.28 10.99 -17.17
CA SER A 256 6.42 9.55 -16.97
C SER A 256 6.66 8.82 -18.28
N SER A 257 5.96 9.20 -19.34
CA SER A 257 6.18 8.65 -20.69
C SER A 257 7.58 9.00 -21.23
N ALA A 258 8.01 10.25 -21.07
CA ALA A 258 9.34 10.69 -21.52
C ALA A 258 10.48 10.07 -20.70
N PHE A 259 10.26 9.84 -19.41
CA PHE A 259 11.22 9.19 -18.51
C PHE A 259 11.25 7.66 -18.68
N GLY A 260 10.31 7.09 -19.45
CA GLY A 260 10.19 5.65 -19.69
C GLY A 260 9.66 4.88 -18.47
N GLY A 261 8.66 5.44 -17.80
CA GLY A 261 8.09 4.87 -16.58
C GLY A 261 6.61 5.22 -16.39
N ILE A 262 6.19 5.20 -15.15
CA ILE A 262 4.82 5.54 -14.69
C ILE A 262 4.87 6.73 -13.75
N PHE A 263 3.72 7.35 -13.47
CA PHE A 263 3.58 8.27 -12.32
C PHE A 263 2.64 7.67 -11.26
N THR A 264 2.79 8.11 -10.02
CA THR A 264 2.05 7.59 -8.86
C THR A 264 1.02 8.58 -8.33
N CYS A 265 -0.03 8.05 -7.70
CA CYS A 265 -0.98 8.80 -6.89
C CYS A 265 -0.48 8.85 -5.43
N ASN A 266 -0.50 10.04 -4.84
CA ASN A 266 -0.06 10.25 -3.44
C ASN A 266 -1.20 10.32 -2.43
N ALA A 267 -2.45 10.04 -2.86
CA ALA A 267 -3.62 10.10 -2.00
C ALA A 267 -3.54 9.09 -0.85
N ASN A 268 -4.07 9.49 0.30
CA ASN A 268 -4.24 8.65 1.48
C ASN A 268 -5.71 8.32 1.73
N LYS A 269 -5.99 7.38 2.64
CA LYS A 269 -7.34 6.93 2.97
C LYS A 269 -8.24 8.05 3.50
N THR A 270 -7.69 9.00 4.25
CA THR A 270 -8.47 10.11 4.79
C THR A 270 -9.04 10.98 3.67
N GLU A 271 -8.21 11.35 2.70
CA GLU A 271 -8.62 12.15 1.54
C GLU A 271 -9.66 11.42 0.69
N LEU A 272 -9.43 10.14 0.40
CA LEU A 272 -10.38 9.32 -0.36
C LEU A 272 -11.73 9.15 0.35
N THR A 273 -11.72 8.99 1.68
CA THR A 273 -12.94 8.78 2.47
C THR A 273 -13.81 10.02 2.54
N VAL A 274 -13.20 11.22 2.67
CA VAL A 274 -13.94 12.48 2.73
C VAL A 274 -14.19 13.10 1.35
N GLY A 275 -13.68 12.47 0.27
CA GLY A 275 -13.83 12.98 -1.09
C GLY A 275 -12.99 14.22 -1.37
N TYR A 276 -11.90 14.45 -0.62
CA TYR A 276 -10.98 15.55 -0.85
C TYR A 276 -9.93 15.18 -1.89
N GLY A 277 -10.30 15.30 -3.14
CA GLY A 277 -9.44 15.00 -4.28
C GLY A 277 -10.13 15.28 -5.61
N THR A 278 -9.36 15.56 -6.62
CA THR A 278 -9.83 15.89 -7.96
C THR A 278 -9.74 14.67 -8.88
N LEU A 279 -10.88 14.25 -9.43
CA LEU A 279 -10.91 13.21 -10.47
C LEU A 279 -10.11 13.66 -11.70
N TYR A 280 -9.29 12.75 -12.23
CA TYR A 280 -8.32 13.00 -13.30
C TYR A 280 -7.23 14.02 -12.93
N GLY A 281 -7.11 14.36 -11.63
CA GLY A 281 -6.11 15.24 -11.06
C GLY A 281 -5.22 14.47 -10.08
N ASP A 282 -5.19 14.90 -8.83
CA ASP A 282 -4.38 14.31 -7.75
C ASP A 282 -4.79 12.89 -7.36
N LEU A 283 -5.99 12.42 -7.76
CA LEU A 283 -6.42 11.02 -7.66
C LEU A 283 -6.01 10.15 -8.87
N SER A 284 -5.08 10.62 -9.70
CA SER A 284 -4.57 9.88 -10.87
C SER A 284 -3.20 9.27 -10.58
N GLY A 285 -2.89 8.17 -11.26
CA GLY A 285 -1.60 7.48 -11.19
C GLY A 285 -1.76 5.98 -11.38
N ALA A 286 -0.66 5.29 -11.62
CA ALA A 286 -0.66 3.83 -11.82
C ALA A 286 -0.94 3.06 -10.54
N LEU A 287 -0.53 3.60 -9.39
CA LEU A 287 -0.77 3.01 -8.07
C LEU A 287 -0.86 4.13 -7.02
N ALA A 288 -1.81 4.02 -6.12
CA ALA A 288 -1.90 4.80 -4.89
C ALA A 288 -1.41 3.94 -3.71
N ALA A 289 -0.10 3.90 -3.52
CA ALA A 289 0.56 2.97 -2.58
C ALA A 289 0.17 3.20 -1.11
N THR A 290 -0.40 4.36 -0.78
CA THR A 290 -0.80 4.75 0.58
C THR A 290 -2.31 4.98 0.72
N ALA A 291 -3.12 4.57 -0.30
CA ALA A 291 -4.55 4.83 -0.35
C ALA A 291 -5.38 4.18 0.77
N ASP A 292 -4.89 3.13 1.38
CA ASP A 292 -5.51 2.43 2.50
C ASP A 292 -4.97 2.83 3.89
N LEU A 293 -4.08 3.84 3.96
CA LEU A 293 -3.52 4.37 5.18
C LEU A 293 -4.21 5.68 5.62
N TRP A 294 -4.62 5.74 6.88
CA TRP A 294 -5.09 6.96 7.50
C TRP A 294 -3.97 7.99 7.67
N LYS A 295 -4.29 9.27 7.74
CA LYS A 295 -3.31 10.36 7.85
C LYS A 295 -2.30 10.15 8.99
N HIS A 296 -2.75 9.71 10.16
CA HIS A 296 -1.84 9.42 11.29
C HIS A 296 -0.88 8.25 10.99
N GLN A 297 -1.31 7.26 10.18
CA GLN A 297 -0.46 6.15 9.74
C GLN A 297 0.57 6.62 8.71
N ILE A 298 0.26 7.62 7.88
CA ILE A 298 1.23 8.27 6.98
C ILE A 298 2.37 8.90 7.80
N TYR A 299 2.06 9.65 8.86
CA TYR A 299 3.08 10.22 9.75
C TYR A 299 3.93 9.12 10.42
N ALA A 300 3.31 8.06 10.91
CA ALA A 300 4.01 6.93 11.52
C ALA A 300 4.94 6.22 10.51
N LEU A 301 4.45 6.00 9.27
CA LEU A 301 5.22 5.40 8.18
C LEU A 301 6.42 6.27 7.80
N GLY A 302 6.25 7.59 7.73
CA GLY A 302 7.34 8.54 7.46
C GLY A 302 8.48 8.42 8.49
N ARG A 303 8.14 8.37 9.78
CA ARG A 303 9.15 8.13 10.84
C ARG A 303 9.80 6.75 10.73
N THR A 304 9.03 5.72 10.34
CA THR A 304 9.57 4.36 10.13
C THR A 304 10.52 4.33 8.93
N LEU A 305 10.22 5.05 7.85
CA LEU A 305 11.11 5.19 6.70
C LEU A 305 12.43 5.88 7.06
N ASN A 306 12.39 6.98 7.85
CA ASN A 306 13.62 7.61 8.33
C ASN A 306 14.48 6.63 9.15
N ARG A 307 13.87 5.84 10.05
CA ARG A 307 14.59 4.78 10.79
C ARG A 307 15.13 3.69 9.87
N TYR A 308 14.35 3.28 8.85
CA TYR A 308 14.78 2.27 7.88
C TYR A 308 16.04 2.68 7.10
N PHE A 309 16.14 3.96 6.74
CA PHE A 309 17.30 4.51 6.04
C PHE A 309 18.44 4.92 6.99
N ASP A 310 18.21 4.88 8.29
CA ASP A 310 19.14 5.42 9.31
C ASP A 310 19.56 6.86 9.00
N LYS A 311 18.63 7.65 8.46
CA LYS A 311 18.85 9.04 8.00
C LYS A 311 17.51 9.78 7.95
N ASN A 312 17.52 11.09 8.22
CA ASN A 312 16.36 11.96 8.05
C ASN A 312 16.07 12.21 6.55
N MET A 313 15.65 11.15 5.84
CA MET A 313 15.25 11.26 4.43
C MET A 313 14.13 12.27 4.25
N ILE A 314 13.09 12.16 5.09
CA ILE A 314 12.00 13.13 5.18
C ILE A 314 12.40 14.17 6.22
N PRO A 315 12.58 15.45 5.84
CA PRO A 315 12.91 16.53 6.79
C PRO A 315 11.91 16.63 7.93
N ASP A 316 12.39 16.93 9.13
CA ASP A 316 11.54 17.04 10.34
C ASP A 316 10.46 18.11 10.21
N GLU A 317 10.72 19.17 9.45
CA GLU A 317 9.77 20.27 9.21
C GLU A 317 8.57 19.85 8.34
N ILE A 318 8.60 18.65 7.74
CA ILE A 318 7.47 18.09 7.00
C ILE A 318 6.48 17.38 7.94
N PHE A 319 6.95 16.94 9.12
CA PHE A 319 6.13 16.33 10.16
C PHE A 319 5.39 17.36 11.01
#